data_db72afed064d3ec80040e97f46d66d79
#
_entry.id   db72afed064d3ec80040e97f46d66d79
#
_cell.length_a   1.000
_cell.length_b   1.000
_cell.length_c   1.000
_cell.angle_alpha   90.00
_cell.angle_beta   90.00
_cell.angle_gamma   90.00
#
_symmetry.space_group_name_H-M   'P 1'
#
loop_
_entity.id
_entity.type
_entity.pdbx_description
1 polymer ?
#
loop_
_entity_poly.entity_id
_entity_poly.type
_entity_poly.pdbx_seq_one_letter_code
_entity_poly.pdbx_strand_id
1 'polypeptide(L)'
;MVNGEVPFKREPSFLSEIYYLPEDFTGPAISIEEYAKETGKFYPRFSFDKFKEICSQFDVETNRKFTKLSYGQQKKAIIALAVSLNTKVLLMDEPSNGLDIPSKIHLRRIISQNTTDEQIVIISTHQVRDLDNLIDPIIILDKDGVILNRSLYEISQKLRFTIEPAKVDGALYCEPALNGFSTVTINRDGEETQIDLEALFNCALLNKSTIKSLFGKQVIAGDIECE
;
A
#
# COMPACT_ATOMS: atom_id res chain seq x y z
N MET A 1 -18.85 7.15 1.95
CA MET A 1 -18.44 8.52 2.31
C MET A 1 -16.98 8.49 2.78
N VAL A 2 -16.21 9.53 2.53
CA VAL A 2 -14.84 9.69 3.03
C VAL A 2 -14.82 10.98 3.84
N ASN A 3 -14.46 10.91 5.13
CA ASN A 3 -14.47 12.05 6.06
C ASN A 3 -15.81 12.83 6.08
N GLY A 4 -16.94 12.14 5.93
CA GLY A 4 -18.26 12.75 5.89
C GLY A 4 -18.68 13.36 4.54
N GLU A 5 -17.79 13.37 3.55
CA GLU A 5 -18.06 13.88 2.21
C GLU A 5 -18.34 12.76 1.20
N VAL A 6 -19.14 13.07 0.18
CA VAL A 6 -19.47 12.12 -0.90
C VAL A 6 -18.49 12.32 -2.06
N PRO A 7 -17.58 11.36 -2.34
CA PRO A 7 -16.52 11.52 -3.34
C PRO A 7 -17.05 11.88 -4.75
N PHE A 8 -18.21 11.35 -5.11
CA PHE A 8 -18.84 11.60 -6.41
C PHE A 8 -19.19 13.08 -6.66
N LYS A 9 -19.42 13.86 -5.60
CA LYS A 9 -19.69 15.31 -5.71
C LYS A 9 -18.49 16.12 -6.11
N ARG A 10 -17.27 15.59 -5.88
CA ARG A 10 -16.00 16.22 -6.24
C ARG A 10 -15.86 17.66 -5.72
N GLU A 11 -16.37 17.91 -4.51
CA GLU A 11 -16.25 19.21 -3.88
C GLU A 11 -14.77 19.60 -3.72
N PRO A 12 -14.39 20.87 -3.90
CA PRO A 12 -13.00 21.32 -3.74
C PRO A 12 -12.43 21.01 -2.36
N SER A 13 -13.23 21.08 -1.30
CA SER A 13 -12.87 20.68 0.07
C SER A 13 -12.41 19.22 0.13
N PHE A 14 -13.17 18.31 -0.51
CA PHE A 14 -12.82 16.91 -0.59
C PHE A 14 -11.57 16.68 -1.44
N LEU A 15 -11.50 17.28 -2.64
CA LEU A 15 -10.39 17.06 -3.57
C LEU A 15 -9.05 17.56 -3.02
N SER A 16 -9.05 18.60 -2.18
CA SER A 16 -7.83 19.11 -1.54
C SER A 16 -7.33 18.23 -0.38
N GLU A 17 -8.14 17.29 0.09
CA GLU A 17 -7.84 16.39 1.20
C GLU A 17 -7.48 14.96 0.75
N ILE A 18 -7.55 14.68 -0.54
CA ILE A 18 -7.24 13.36 -1.10
C ILE A 18 -6.27 13.50 -2.28
N TYR A 19 -5.31 12.57 -2.36
CA TYR A 19 -4.46 12.45 -3.55
C TYR A 19 -4.40 10.99 -3.99
N TYR A 20 -4.49 10.77 -5.30
CA TYR A 20 -4.34 9.47 -5.94
C TYR A 20 -3.06 9.47 -6.78
N LEU A 21 -2.14 8.61 -6.42
CA LEU A 21 -0.94 8.31 -7.20
C LEU A 21 -1.22 7.08 -8.06
N PRO A 22 -1.37 7.23 -9.39
CA PRO A 22 -1.59 6.09 -10.28
C PRO A 22 -0.33 5.25 -10.46
N GLU A 23 -0.50 4.00 -10.87
CA GLU A 23 0.62 3.12 -11.25
C GLU A 23 1.45 3.75 -12.37
N ASP A 24 0.79 4.12 -13.45
CA ASP A 24 1.44 4.77 -14.59
C ASP A 24 1.28 6.29 -14.53
N PHE A 25 2.39 6.98 -14.65
CA PHE A 25 2.45 8.43 -14.73
C PHE A 25 3.39 8.86 -15.84
N THR A 26 2.89 9.70 -16.73
CA THR A 26 3.69 10.39 -17.73
C THR A 26 3.66 11.87 -17.44
N GLY A 27 4.80 12.40 -17.01
CA GLY A 27 4.92 13.81 -16.66
C GLY A 27 4.89 14.75 -17.86
N PRO A 28 4.38 15.98 -17.69
CA PRO A 28 4.35 17.01 -18.74
C PRO A 28 5.75 17.51 -19.09
N ALA A 29 5.85 18.34 -20.14
CA ALA A 29 7.13 18.88 -20.64
C ALA A 29 7.65 20.09 -19.83
N ILE A 30 7.34 20.14 -18.53
CA ILE A 30 7.84 21.14 -17.58
C ILE A 30 8.80 20.50 -16.56
N SER A 31 9.47 21.30 -15.75
CA SER A 31 10.36 20.78 -14.71
C SER A 31 9.56 20.14 -13.57
N ILE A 32 10.20 19.21 -12.85
CA ILE A 32 9.61 18.58 -11.66
C ILE A 32 9.21 19.65 -10.63
N GLU A 33 10.08 20.62 -10.42
CA GLU A 33 9.84 21.73 -9.48
C GLU A 33 8.63 22.58 -9.86
N GLU A 34 8.52 22.92 -11.14
CA GLU A 34 7.38 23.68 -11.67
C GLU A 34 6.07 22.89 -11.51
N TYR A 35 6.09 21.61 -11.87
CA TYR A 35 4.94 20.74 -11.69
C TYR A 35 4.50 20.64 -10.21
N ALA A 36 5.47 20.49 -9.32
CA ALA A 36 5.17 20.42 -7.89
C ALA A 36 4.56 21.72 -7.35
N LYS A 37 5.09 22.87 -7.78
CA LYS A 37 4.53 24.18 -7.40
C LYS A 37 3.12 24.38 -7.93
N GLU A 38 2.88 24.04 -9.20
CA GLU A 38 1.55 24.20 -9.80
C GLU A 38 0.51 23.27 -9.18
N THR A 39 0.87 22.00 -8.97
CA THR A 39 0.00 21.03 -8.29
C THR A 39 -0.25 21.40 -6.83
N GLY A 40 0.81 21.82 -6.12
CA GLY A 40 0.74 22.18 -4.71
C GLY A 40 -0.23 23.32 -4.38
N LYS A 41 -0.54 24.19 -5.35
CA LYS A 41 -1.54 25.28 -5.16
C LYS A 41 -2.93 24.78 -4.78
N PHE A 42 -3.27 23.56 -5.15
CA PHE A 42 -4.57 22.95 -4.86
C PHE A 42 -4.62 22.24 -3.50
N TYR A 43 -3.46 22.11 -2.81
CA TYR A 43 -3.32 21.37 -1.56
C TYR A 43 -2.83 22.29 -0.43
N PRO A 44 -3.70 22.68 0.50
CA PRO A 44 -3.37 23.70 1.51
C PRO A 44 -2.21 23.33 2.43
N ARG A 45 -1.92 22.02 2.60
CA ARG A 45 -0.83 21.54 3.45
C ARG A 45 0.43 21.16 2.67
N PHE A 46 0.49 21.48 1.38
CA PHE A 46 1.68 21.21 0.58
C PHE A 46 2.93 21.87 1.18
N SER A 47 3.98 21.08 1.34
CA SER A 47 5.29 21.56 1.79
C SER A 47 6.33 21.38 0.68
N PHE A 48 6.75 22.51 0.13
CA PHE A 48 7.76 22.51 -0.92
C PHE A 48 9.15 22.09 -0.40
N ASP A 49 9.48 22.42 0.87
CA ASP A 49 10.73 22.01 1.48
C ASP A 49 10.77 20.50 1.69
N LYS A 50 9.66 19.90 2.19
CA LYS A 50 9.50 18.45 2.30
C LYS A 50 9.63 17.76 0.93
N PHE A 51 9.04 18.35 -0.12
CA PHE A 51 9.17 17.85 -1.47
C PHE A 51 10.62 17.79 -1.93
N LYS A 52 11.39 18.87 -1.73
CA LYS A 52 12.82 18.91 -2.07
C LYS A 52 13.65 17.91 -1.28
N GLU A 53 13.37 17.78 0.01
CA GLU A 53 14.02 16.82 0.88
C GLU A 53 13.82 15.39 0.37
N ILE A 54 12.57 15.00 0.08
CA ILE A 54 12.25 13.66 -0.44
C ILE A 54 12.88 13.43 -1.81
N CYS A 55 12.84 14.42 -2.71
CA CYS A 55 13.55 14.33 -4.00
C CYS A 55 15.05 14.10 -3.83
N SER A 56 15.67 14.77 -2.86
CA SER A 56 17.09 14.57 -2.54
C SER A 56 17.36 13.16 -2.01
N GLN A 57 16.49 12.60 -1.17
CA GLN A 57 16.59 11.22 -0.68
C GLN A 57 16.47 10.18 -1.81
N PHE A 58 15.74 10.49 -2.87
CA PHE A 58 15.59 9.66 -4.06
C PHE A 58 16.63 9.93 -5.16
N ASP A 59 17.55 10.86 -4.94
CA ASP A 59 18.52 11.32 -5.94
C ASP A 59 17.87 11.83 -7.23
N VAL A 60 16.83 12.66 -7.08
CA VAL A 60 16.06 13.27 -8.17
C VAL A 60 16.35 14.77 -8.27
N GLU A 61 16.89 15.19 -9.42
CA GLU A 61 17.13 16.61 -9.74
C GLU A 61 15.84 17.32 -10.12
N THR A 62 15.35 18.23 -9.27
CA THR A 62 14.02 18.86 -9.42
C THR A 62 13.93 19.87 -10.56
N ASN A 63 15.07 20.40 -11.04
CA ASN A 63 15.14 21.35 -12.17
C ASN A 63 15.00 20.69 -13.56
N ARG A 64 15.06 19.35 -13.65
CA ARG A 64 14.93 18.62 -14.89
C ARG A 64 13.46 18.48 -15.32
N LYS A 65 13.24 18.49 -16.64
CA LYS A 65 11.90 18.22 -17.19
C LYS A 65 11.57 16.74 -17.09
N PHE A 66 10.31 16.40 -16.79
CA PHE A 66 9.85 15.01 -16.74
C PHE A 66 10.18 14.22 -17.99
N THR A 67 10.02 14.83 -19.17
CA THR A 67 10.31 14.19 -20.47
C THR A 67 11.78 13.79 -20.69
N LYS A 68 12.69 14.23 -19.81
CA LYS A 68 14.12 13.89 -19.84
C LYS A 68 14.53 12.87 -18.78
N LEU A 69 13.58 12.35 -18.03
CA LEU A 69 13.79 11.40 -16.95
C LEU A 69 13.41 9.99 -17.37
N SER A 70 14.09 9.00 -16.80
CA SER A 70 13.64 7.60 -16.87
C SER A 70 12.30 7.42 -16.14
N TYR A 71 11.59 6.34 -16.47
CA TYR A 71 10.33 6.00 -15.78
C TYR A 71 10.50 5.96 -14.25
N GLY A 72 11.53 5.28 -13.75
CA GLY A 72 11.81 5.21 -12.31
C GLY A 72 12.09 6.58 -11.68
N GLN A 73 12.78 7.49 -12.37
CA GLN A 73 13.00 8.84 -11.88
C GLN A 73 11.71 9.66 -11.87
N GLN A 74 10.84 9.51 -12.87
CA GLN A 74 9.52 10.14 -12.87
C GLN A 74 8.66 9.62 -11.71
N LYS A 75 8.67 8.30 -11.48
CA LYS A 75 7.96 7.65 -10.38
C LYS A 75 8.42 8.18 -9.02
N LYS A 76 9.74 8.29 -8.79
CA LYS A 76 10.33 8.88 -7.58
C LYS A 76 9.87 10.32 -7.35
N ALA A 77 9.88 11.14 -8.40
CA ALA A 77 9.45 12.54 -8.34
C ALA A 77 7.97 12.69 -7.96
N ILE A 78 7.11 11.87 -8.55
CA ILE A 78 5.67 11.95 -8.27
C ILE A 78 5.32 11.36 -6.89
N ILE A 79 6.06 10.37 -6.40
CA ILE A 79 5.97 9.88 -5.01
C ILE A 79 6.37 10.99 -4.03
N ALA A 80 7.48 11.69 -4.30
CA ALA A 80 7.91 12.81 -3.48
C ALA A 80 6.83 13.91 -3.39
N LEU A 81 6.20 14.22 -4.52
CA LEU A 81 5.07 15.15 -4.55
C LEU A 81 3.90 14.62 -3.71
N ALA A 82 3.44 13.39 -3.97
CA ALA A 82 2.29 12.78 -3.29
C ALA A 82 2.42 12.85 -1.76
N VAL A 83 3.58 12.49 -1.23
CA VAL A 83 3.87 12.53 0.22
C VAL A 83 3.94 13.97 0.74
N SER A 84 4.49 14.91 -0.05
CA SER A 84 4.64 16.30 0.37
C SER A 84 3.34 17.13 0.33
N LEU A 85 2.30 16.62 -0.33
CA LEU A 85 0.97 17.24 -0.33
C LEU A 85 0.30 17.18 1.04
N ASN A 86 0.71 16.27 1.93
CA ASN A 86 0.20 16.09 3.28
C ASN A 86 -1.34 15.98 3.34
N THR A 87 -1.93 15.27 2.36
CA THR A 87 -3.38 15.03 2.30
C THR A 87 -3.84 14.12 3.43
N LYS A 88 -5.12 14.21 3.83
CA LYS A 88 -5.68 13.29 4.84
C LYS A 88 -5.79 11.86 4.30
N VAL A 89 -6.04 11.72 3.01
CA VAL A 89 -6.10 10.41 2.35
C VAL A 89 -5.11 10.39 1.19
N LEU A 90 -4.18 9.45 1.23
CA LEU A 90 -3.23 9.20 0.16
C LEU A 90 -3.45 7.80 -0.39
N LEU A 91 -3.87 7.72 -1.66
CA LEU A 91 -4.03 6.46 -2.37
C LEU A 91 -2.83 6.27 -3.29
N MET A 92 -2.16 5.14 -3.18
CA MET A 92 -1.00 4.80 -4.02
C MET A 92 -1.25 3.47 -4.73
N ASP A 93 -1.23 3.51 -6.06
CA ASP A 93 -1.40 2.34 -6.90
C ASP A 93 -0.04 1.85 -7.40
N GLU A 94 0.35 0.65 -6.98
CA GLU A 94 1.64 0.02 -7.30
C GLU A 94 2.84 0.98 -7.17
N PRO A 95 3.03 1.65 -6.00
CA PRO A 95 4.05 2.70 -5.90
C PRO A 95 5.48 2.17 -6.02
N SER A 96 5.72 0.90 -5.73
CA SER A 96 7.05 0.27 -5.85
C SER A 96 7.37 -0.22 -7.27
N ASN A 97 6.36 -0.29 -8.16
CA ASN A 97 6.58 -0.77 -9.52
C ASN A 97 7.51 0.16 -10.30
N GLY A 98 8.49 -0.42 -11.01
CA GLY A 98 9.51 0.32 -11.75
C GLY A 98 10.62 0.96 -10.91
N LEU A 99 10.62 0.76 -9.59
CA LEU A 99 11.73 1.17 -8.72
C LEU A 99 12.78 0.07 -8.59
N ASP A 100 14.05 0.47 -8.51
CA ASP A 100 15.14 -0.42 -8.14
C ASP A 100 15.12 -0.78 -6.63
N ILE A 101 15.84 -1.81 -6.23
CA ILE A 101 15.85 -2.31 -4.84
C ILE A 101 16.18 -1.20 -3.82
N PRO A 102 17.23 -0.37 -3.99
CA PRO A 102 17.51 0.73 -3.09
C PRO A 102 16.35 1.73 -2.98
N SER A 103 15.71 2.05 -4.10
CA SER A 103 14.58 2.99 -4.12
C SER A 103 13.33 2.44 -3.44
N LYS A 104 13.08 1.12 -3.49
CA LYS A 104 12.01 0.48 -2.72
C LYS A 104 12.25 0.61 -1.20
N ILE A 105 13.50 0.49 -0.76
CA ILE A 105 13.86 0.72 0.65
C ILE A 105 13.61 2.18 1.03
N HIS A 106 14.02 3.12 0.19
CA HIS A 106 13.77 4.55 0.41
C HIS A 106 12.27 4.86 0.43
N LEU A 107 11.45 4.27 -0.45
CA LEU A 107 10.00 4.43 -0.46
C LEU A 107 9.39 4.05 0.89
N ARG A 108 9.71 2.87 1.43
CA ARG A 108 9.21 2.43 2.76
C ARG A 108 9.60 3.43 3.85
N ARG A 109 10.85 3.85 3.86
CA ARG A 109 11.36 4.82 4.84
C ARG A 109 10.65 6.17 4.73
N ILE A 110 10.46 6.68 3.51
CA ILE A 110 9.79 7.96 3.25
C ILE A 110 8.34 7.89 3.72
N ILE A 111 7.60 6.83 3.41
CA ILE A 111 6.22 6.67 3.87
C ILE A 111 6.20 6.63 5.40
N SER A 112 6.98 5.75 6.03
CA SER A 112 7.02 5.61 7.50
C SER A 112 7.39 6.90 8.24
N GLN A 113 8.31 7.69 7.71
CA GLN A 113 8.78 8.91 8.36
C GLN A 113 7.90 10.13 8.11
N ASN A 114 7.08 10.11 7.08
CA ASN A 114 6.34 11.27 6.61
C ASN A 114 4.83 11.15 6.74
N THR A 115 4.32 10.02 7.18
CA THR A 115 2.89 9.84 7.51
C THR A 115 2.67 10.12 9.00
N THR A 116 1.49 10.64 9.31
CA THR A 116 1.04 10.92 10.68
C THR A 116 -0.20 10.09 11.00
N ASP A 117 -0.53 9.96 12.29
CA ASP A 117 -1.71 9.23 12.76
C ASP A 117 -3.02 9.82 12.24
N GLU A 118 -3.01 11.07 11.75
CA GLU A 118 -4.18 11.73 11.15
C GLU A 118 -4.35 11.42 9.66
N GLN A 119 -3.40 10.73 9.05
CA GLN A 119 -3.42 10.40 7.63
C GLN A 119 -3.79 8.93 7.40
N ILE A 120 -4.60 8.70 6.40
CA ILE A 120 -4.88 7.36 5.87
C ILE A 120 -4.08 7.17 4.60
N VAL A 121 -3.16 6.22 4.61
CA VAL A 121 -2.40 5.81 3.43
C VAL A 121 -2.89 4.45 2.98
N ILE A 122 -3.41 4.36 1.77
CA ILE A 122 -3.87 3.10 1.16
C ILE A 122 -2.94 2.78 0.00
N ILE A 123 -2.34 1.60 0.04
CA ILE A 123 -1.41 1.13 -0.99
C ILE A 123 -1.99 -0.13 -1.61
N SER A 124 -2.27 -0.09 -2.91
CA SER A 124 -2.55 -1.30 -3.69
C SER A 124 -1.26 -1.86 -4.27
N THR A 125 -1.07 -3.16 -4.14
CA THR A 125 0.08 -3.84 -4.75
C THR A 125 -0.16 -5.34 -4.89
N HIS A 126 0.45 -5.93 -5.92
CA HIS A 126 0.64 -7.37 -6.06
C HIS A 126 2.06 -7.81 -5.63
N GLN A 127 2.97 -6.86 -5.34
CA GLN A 127 4.32 -7.10 -4.85
C GLN A 127 4.37 -6.93 -3.33
N VAL A 128 3.66 -7.80 -2.61
CA VAL A 128 3.44 -7.67 -1.16
C VAL A 128 4.72 -7.62 -0.34
N ARG A 129 5.80 -8.28 -0.79
CA ARG A 129 7.12 -8.26 -0.12
C ARG A 129 7.73 -6.86 -0.05
N ASP A 130 7.38 -5.97 -1.00
CA ASP A 130 7.90 -4.61 -1.01
C ASP A 130 7.36 -3.76 0.14
N LEU A 131 6.30 -4.19 0.81
CA LEU A 131 5.61 -3.47 1.87
C LEU A 131 5.72 -4.13 3.24
N ASP A 132 6.52 -5.20 3.38
CA ASP A 132 6.73 -5.86 4.66
C ASP A 132 7.07 -4.86 5.77
N ASN A 133 6.41 -4.99 6.91
CA ASN A 133 6.55 -4.14 8.10
C ASN A 133 6.16 -2.67 7.91
N LEU A 134 5.45 -2.31 6.85
CA LEU A 134 5.00 -0.94 6.61
C LEU A 134 3.49 -0.76 6.78
N ILE A 135 2.72 -1.80 6.53
CA ILE A 135 1.26 -1.71 6.39
C ILE A 135 0.52 -2.53 7.45
N ASP A 136 -0.54 -1.94 7.99
CA ASP A 136 -1.54 -2.54 8.85
C ASP A 136 -2.79 -1.63 8.84
N PRO A 137 -4.01 -2.14 8.60
CA PRO A 137 -4.40 -3.53 8.33
C PRO A 137 -4.13 -4.00 6.90
N ILE A 138 -4.28 -5.31 6.68
CA ILE A 138 -4.21 -5.96 5.36
C ILE A 138 -5.64 -6.16 4.82
N ILE A 139 -5.84 -5.75 3.57
CA ILE A 139 -7.07 -5.99 2.83
C ILE A 139 -6.73 -6.84 1.60
N ILE A 140 -7.30 -8.04 1.51
CA ILE A 140 -7.19 -8.91 0.33
C ILE A 140 -8.49 -8.88 -0.44
N LEU A 141 -8.38 -8.53 -1.72
CA LEU A 141 -9.50 -8.40 -2.65
C LEU A 141 -9.39 -9.45 -3.76
N ASP A 142 -10.52 -9.89 -4.27
CA ASP A 142 -10.63 -10.56 -5.54
C ASP A 142 -11.84 -10.01 -6.34
N LYS A 143 -12.15 -10.64 -7.46
CA LYS A 143 -13.28 -10.23 -8.31
C LYS A 143 -14.66 -10.28 -7.61
N ASP A 144 -14.78 -11.08 -6.55
CA ASP A 144 -16.01 -11.28 -5.78
C ASP A 144 -16.06 -10.39 -4.53
N GLY A 145 -15.08 -9.52 -4.34
CA GLY A 145 -14.98 -8.56 -3.25
C GLY A 145 -13.91 -8.86 -2.18
N VAL A 146 -14.13 -8.38 -0.96
CA VAL A 146 -13.18 -8.53 0.14
C VAL A 146 -13.15 -9.97 0.66
N ILE A 147 -11.94 -10.58 0.66
CA ILE A 147 -11.69 -11.89 1.25
C ILE A 147 -11.25 -11.74 2.70
N LEU A 148 -10.34 -10.80 2.96
CA LEU A 148 -9.76 -10.51 4.28
C LEU A 148 -9.66 -9.00 4.48
N ASN A 149 -9.95 -8.52 5.69
CA ASN A 149 -9.70 -7.15 6.14
C ASN A 149 -9.41 -7.23 7.63
N ARG A 150 -8.13 -7.40 8.01
CA ARG A 150 -7.71 -7.60 9.40
C ARG A 150 -6.33 -6.99 9.64
N SER A 151 -6.09 -6.64 10.90
CA SER A 151 -4.76 -6.28 11.37
C SER A 151 -3.81 -7.48 11.33
N LEU A 152 -2.52 -7.22 11.24
CA LEU A 152 -1.49 -8.26 11.32
C LEU A 152 -1.61 -9.04 12.65
N TYR A 153 -1.94 -8.35 13.74
CA TYR A 153 -2.18 -8.98 15.02
C TYR A 153 -3.33 -9.99 14.96
N GLU A 154 -4.51 -9.61 14.44
CA GLU A 154 -5.64 -10.53 14.30
C GLU A 154 -5.32 -11.73 13.41
N ILE A 155 -4.50 -11.52 12.37
CA ILE A 155 -4.05 -12.57 11.47
C ILE A 155 -3.14 -13.55 12.22
N SER A 156 -2.15 -13.07 12.98
CA SER A 156 -1.23 -13.92 13.75
C SER A 156 -1.93 -14.76 14.82
N GLN A 157 -3.04 -14.25 15.39
CA GLN A 157 -3.83 -14.99 16.36
C GLN A 157 -4.61 -16.18 15.75
N LYS A 158 -4.86 -16.16 14.43
CA LYS A 158 -5.68 -17.16 13.75
C LYS A 158 -4.88 -18.06 12.80
N LEU A 159 -3.80 -17.56 12.25
CA LEU A 159 -2.96 -18.26 11.29
C LEU A 159 -1.51 -18.34 11.79
N ARG A 160 -0.89 -19.49 11.56
CA ARG A 160 0.50 -19.75 11.87
C ARG A 160 1.27 -19.96 10.57
N PHE A 161 2.41 -19.29 10.44
CA PHE A 161 3.30 -19.33 9.28
C PHE A 161 4.61 -19.99 9.68
N THR A 162 4.97 -21.11 9.03
CA THR A 162 6.19 -21.88 9.36
C THR A 162 6.87 -22.38 8.09
N ILE A 163 8.16 -22.75 8.24
CA ILE A 163 8.85 -23.54 7.23
C ILE A 163 9.03 -24.94 7.81
N GLU A 164 8.41 -25.93 7.19
CA GLU A 164 8.38 -27.32 7.64
C GLU A 164 9.27 -28.20 6.75
N PRO A 165 9.96 -29.21 7.28
CA PRO A 165 10.83 -30.08 6.49
C PRO A 165 10.06 -30.96 5.49
N ALA A 166 8.77 -31.17 5.71
CA ALA A 166 7.87 -31.96 4.86
C ALA A 166 6.50 -31.29 4.77
N LYS A 167 5.70 -31.70 3.80
CA LYS A 167 4.30 -31.25 3.68
C LYS A 167 3.52 -31.61 4.94
N VAL A 168 2.76 -30.63 5.44
CA VAL A 168 1.90 -30.79 6.62
C VAL A 168 0.49 -31.14 6.17
N ASP A 169 -0.02 -32.29 6.59
CA ASP A 169 -1.39 -32.70 6.32
C ASP A 169 -2.39 -31.76 7.01
N GLY A 170 -3.39 -31.33 6.25
CA GLY A 170 -4.40 -30.38 6.75
C GLY A 170 -3.95 -28.91 6.81
N ALA A 171 -2.78 -28.57 6.25
CA ALA A 171 -2.39 -27.20 6.06
C ALA A 171 -3.38 -26.49 5.12
N LEU A 172 -3.65 -25.20 5.39
CA LEU A 172 -4.45 -24.36 4.51
C LEU A 172 -3.67 -24.00 3.24
N TYR A 173 -2.36 -23.85 3.36
CA TYR A 173 -1.47 -23.55 2.25
C TYR A 173 -0.11 -24.21 2.49
N CYS A 174 0.51 -24.70 1.42
CA CYS A 174 1.83 -25.32 1.49
C CYS A 174 2.50 -25.25 0.12
N GLU A 175 3.67 -24.60 0.05
CA GLU A 175 4.48 -24.53 -1.17
C GLU A 175 5.94 -24.87 -0.90
N PRO A 176 6.69 -25.39 -1.90
CA PRO A 176 8.12 -25.64 -1.74
C PRO A 176 8.89 -24.35 -1.44
N ALA A 177 9.77 -24.40 -0.45
CA ALA A 177 10.70 -23.34 -0.07
C ALA A 177 12.13 -23.88 -0.01
N LEU A 178 13.15 -22.99 0.10
CA LEU A 178 14.55 -23.36 0.02
C LEU A 178 14.95 -24.48 1.01
N ASN A 179 14.38 -24.46 2.23
CA ASN A 179 14.70 -25.40 3.30
C ASN A 179 13.52 -26.28 3.71
N GLY A 180 12.56 -26.54 2.80
CA GLY A 180 11.39 -27.33 3.11
C GLY A 180 10.13 -26.80 2.42
N PHE A 181 9.10 -26.54 3.20
CA PHE A 181 7.81 -26.08 2.72
C PHE A 181 7.34 -24.87 3.53
N SER A 182 7.09 -23.74 2.86
CA SER A 182 6.34 -22.62 3.44
C SER A 182 4.91 -23.08 3.67
N THR A 183 4.45 -23.01 4.91
CA THR A 183 3.21 -23.63 5.34
C THR A 183 2.35 -22.65 6.14
N VAL A 184 1.07 -22.58 5.83
CA VAL A 184 0.08 -21.82 6.60
C VAL A 184 -0.92 -22.79 7.22
N THR A 185 -1.04 -22.76 8.54
CA THR A 185 -1.99 -23.57 9.32
C THR A 185 -2.87 -22.70 10.21
N ILE A 186 -3.94 -23.28 10.74
CA ILE A 186 -4.73 -22.62 11.79
C ILE A 186 -3.89 -22.57 13.07
N ASN A 187 -3.74 -21.38 13.62
CA ASN A 187 -3.07 -21.19 14.92
C ASN A 187 -4.01 -21.67 16.04
N ARG A 188 -3.66 -22.81 16.66
CA ARG A 188 -4.45 -23.40 17.77
C ARG A 188 -3.83 -23.14 19.12
N ASP A 189 -2.54 -22.90 19.14
CA ASP A 189 -1.72 -22.83 20.35
C ASP A 189 -1.46 -21.38 20.78
N GLY A 190 -1.85 -20.40 19.95
CA GLY A 190 -1.63 -18.96 20.20
C GLY A 190 -0.17 -18.55 20.03
N GLU A 191 0.67 -19.37 19.38
CA GLU A 191 2.06 -19.06 19.13
C GLU A 191 2.16 -18.04 18.00
N GLU A 192 2.75 -16.88 18.29
CA GLU A 192 2.95 -15.84 17.28
C GLU A 192 4.11 -16.21 16.36
N THR A 193 3.87 -16.15 15.07
CA THR A 193 4.86 -16.32 14.02
C THR A 193 4.92 -15.09 13.12
N GLN A 194 6.06 -14.85 12.48
CA GLN A 194 6.16 -13.80 11.49
C GLN A 194 5.26 -14.13 10.31
N ILE A 195 4.39 -13.18 9.95
CA ILE A 195 3.46 -13.35 8.83
C ILE A 195 4.24 -13.25 7.51
N ASP A 196 4.13 -14.26 6.67
CA ASP A 196 4.53 -14.20 5.27
C ASP A 196 3.33 -13.70 4.46
N LEU A 197 3.40 -12.45 4.00
CA LEU A 197 2.30 -11.80 3.27
C LEU A 197 2.00 -12.50 1.94
N GLU A 198 2.99 -13.09 1.28
CA GLU A 198 2.80 -13.81 0.02
C GLU A 198 2.08 -15.13 0.27
N ALA A 199 2.51 -15.88 1.30
CA ALA A 199 1.82 -17.10 1.72
C ALA A 199 0.40 -16.80 2.22
N LEU A 200 0.19 -15.70 2.94
CA LEU A 200 -1.13 -15.22 3.36
C LEU A 200 -2.04 -14.95 2.15
N PHE A 201 -1.55 -14.21 1.16
CA PHE A 201 -2.29 -13.88 -0.05
C PHE A 201 -2.73 -15.14 -0.79
N ASN A 202 -1.78 -16.05 -1.07
CA ASN A 202 -2.04 -17.30 -1.76
C ASN A 202 -3.00 -18.19 -0.96
N CYS A 203 -2.79 -18.31 0.35
CA CYS A 203 -3.68 -19.04 1.25
C CYS A 203 -5.11 -18.49 1.19
N ALA A 204 -5.28 -17.18 1.25
CA ALA A 204 -6.58 -16.53 1.24
C ALA A 204 -7.33 -16.74 -0.09
N LEU A 205 -6.63 -16.66 -1.23
CA LEU A 205 -7.24 -16.89 -2.55
C LEU A 205 -7.70 -18.35 -2.74
N LEU A 206 -6.90 -19.31 -2.27
CA LEU A 206 -7.21 -20.74 -2.42
C LEU A 206 -8.27 -21.23 -1.42
N ASN A 207 -8.40 -20.58 -0.26
CA ASN A 207 -9.27 -21.02 0.84
C ASN A 207 -10.28 -19.94 1.27
N LYS A 208 -10.88 -19.23 0.32
CA LYS A 208 -11.77 -18.07 0.57
C LYS A 208 -12.86 -18.36 1.61
N SER A 209 -13.55 -19.49 1.51
CA SER A 209 -14.62 -19.85 2.45
C SER A 209 -14.11 -20.09 3.87
N THR A 210 -12.98 -20.77 3.99
CA THR A 210 -12.34 -21.06 5.29
C THR A 210 -11.84 -19.75 5.92
N ILE A 211 -11.18 -18.90 5.17
CA ILE A 211 -10.69 -17.60 5.64
C ILE A 211 -11.87 -16.72 6.08
N LYS A 212 -12.90 -16.59 5.26
CA LYS A 212 -14.12 -15.85 5.64
C LYS A 212 -14.80 -16.42 6.89
N SER A 213 -14.82 -17.72 7.08
CA SER A 213 -15.35 -18.36 8.28
C SER A 213 -14.46 -18.10 9.51
N LEU A 214 -13.14 -18.20 9.35
CA LEU A 214 -12.17 -18.06 10.44
C LEU A 214 -12.16 -16.64 11.02
N PHE A 215 -12.28 -15.62 10.16
CA PHE A 215 -12.25 -14.21 10.54
C PHE A 215 -13.64 -13.57 10.72
N GLY A 216 -14.72 -14.32 10.50
CA GLY A 216 -16.11 -13.85 10.61
C GLY A 216 -16.51 -12.90 9.49
N LYS A 217 -17.78 -12.42 9.55
CA LYS A 217 -18.24 -11.40 8.60
C LYS A 217 -17.36 -10.17 8.71
N GLN A 218 -16.81 -9.76 7.59
CA GLN A 218 -16.04 -8.53 7.49
C GLN A 218 -17.04 -7.38 7.50
N VAL A 219 -17.02 -6.58 8.54
CA VAL A 219 -17.78 -5.33 8.57
C VAL A 219 -17.03 -4.35 7.66
N ILE A 220 -17.41 -4.28 6.40
CA ILE A 220 -17.11 -3.12 5.59
C ILE A 220 -18.05 -2.04 6.16
N ALA A 221 -17.47 -1.07 6.87
CA ALA A 221 -18.23 0.10 7.29
C ALA A 221 -18.69 0.83 6.01
N GLY A 222 -19.92 0.57 5.59
CA GLY A 222 -20.53 1.19 4.44
C GLY A 222 -21.17 0.22 3.45
N ASP A 223 -22.10 -0.60 3.89
CA ASP A 223 -23.22 -0.98 3.02
C ASP A 223 -24.00 0.29 2.75
N ILE A 224 -23.53 1.07 1.77
CA ILE A 224 -24.30 2.18 1.21
C ILE A 224 -25.23 1.50 0.22
N GLU A 225 -26.48 1.29 0.65
CA GLU A 225 -27.57 1.12 -0.28
C GLU A 225 -27.58 2.37 -1.19
N CYS A 226 -27.23 2.17 -2.45
CA CYS A 226 -27.48 3.15 -3.49
C CYS A 226 -28.99 3.09 -3.82
N GLU A 227 -29.78 3.96 -3.19
CA GLU A 227 -31.07 4.38 -3.74
C GLU A 227 -30.89 5.41 -4.86
#